data_16cabd8d59029f80ddb7814f3e413cc6
#
_entry.id   16cabd8d59029f80ddb7814f3e413cc6
#
_cell.length_a   1.000
_cell.length_b   1.000
_cell.length_c   1.000
_cell.angle_alpha   90.00
_cell.angle_beta   90.00
_cell.angle_gamma   90.00
#
_symmetry.space_group_name_H-M   'P 1'
#
loop_
_entity.id
_entity.type
_entity.pdbx_description
1 polymer ?
#
loop_
_entity_poly.entity_id
_entity_poly.type
_entity_poly.pdbx_seq_one_letter_code
_entity_poly.pdbx_strand_id
1 'polypeptide(L)'
;MRYKEWGFLLVIACLGIMTANFVGFKVAFLDSLPGVCVLLVISCIGVVLSKIIPLKLPIVAYCSIVGLLAACPISPISSFVIESANKINFTAPLTMVGAFAGISIGNEIKAFAKQGWKMIIIALLVMTGTFFGSALVANVIL
;
A
#
# COMPACT_ATOMS: atom_id res chain seq x y z
N MET A 1 11.43 -16.63 -2.42
CA MET A 1 11.48 -15.64 -3.51
C MET A 1 12.90 -15.11 -3.65
N ARG A 2 13.44 -15.10 -4.86
CA ARG A 2 14.79 -14.61 -5.14
C ARG A 2 14.77 -13.08 -5.07
N TYR A 3 15.82 -12.46 -4.49
CA TYR A 3 15.91 -10.99 -4.34
C TYR A 3 15.73 -10.21 -5.64
N LYS A 4 16.12 -10.82 -6.78
CA LYS A 4 15.96 -10.25 -8.12
C LYS A 4 14.48 -10.09 -8.52
N GLU A 5 13.63 -11.04 -8.14
CA GLU A 5 12.19 -11.00 -8.42
C GLU A 5 11.48 -9.91 -7.61
N TRP A 6 11.91 -9.73 -6.36
CA TRP A 6 11.40 -8.65 -5.51
C TRP A 6 11.71 -7.25 -6.06
N GLY A 7 12.95 -7.03 -6.47
CA GLY A 7 13.35 -5.76 -7.07
C GLY A 7 12.57 -5.46 -8.35
N PHE A 8 12.40 -6.46 -9.19
CA PHE A 8 11.62 -6.33 -10.42
C PHE A 8 10.15 -5.99 -10.17
N LEU A 9 9.51 -6.67 -9.20
CA LEU A 9 8.13 -6.38 -8.81
C LEU A 9 7.95 -4.98 -8.22
N LEU A 10 8.90 -4.51 -7.41
CA LEU A 10 8.88 -3.15 -6.88
C LEU A 10 8.98 -2.11 -8.00
N VAL A 11 9.85 -2.31 -8.98
CA VAL A 11 9.97 -1.40 -10.14
C VAL A 11 8.65 -1.37 -10.94
N ILE A 12 8.04 -2.53 -11.20
CA ILE A 12 6.74 -2.60 -11.89
C ILE A 12 5.67 -1.87 -11.08
N ALA A 13 5.63 -2.06 -9.76
CA ALA A 13 4.67 -1.38 -8.89
C ALA A 13 4.87 0.15 -8.93
N CYS A 14 6.11 0.63 -8.90
CA CYS A 14 6.44 2.06 -9.02
C CYS A 14 5.96 2.65 -10.36
N LEU A 15 6.26 1.98 -11.46
CA LEU A 15 5.81 2.40 -12.80
C LEU A 15 4.27 2.41 -12.89
N GLY A 16 3.62 1.41 -12.31
CA GLY A 16 2.17 1.34 -12.26
C GLY A 16 1.55 2.47 -11.44
N ILE A 17 2.11 2.82 -10.28
CA ILE A 17 1.66 3.95 -9.46
C ILE A 17 1.84 5.27 -10.23
N MET A 18 2.98 5.48 -10.88
CA MET A 18 3.22 6.68 -11.70
C MET A 18 2.23 6.78 -12.85
N THR A 19 1.96 5.67 -13.54
CA THR A 19 0.99 5.60 -14.64
C THR A 19 -0.42 5.89 -14.13
N ALA A 20 -0.83 5.30 -13.02
CA ALA A 20 -2.14 5.54 -12.41
C ALA A 20 -2.29 7.00 -11.96
N ASN A 21 -1.22 7.59 -11.40
CA ASN A 21 -1.21 8.99 -10.98
C ASN A 21 -1.31 9.95 -12.19
N PHE A 22 -0.63 9.63 -13.27
CA PHE A 22 -0.70 10.42 -14.52
C PHE A 22 -2.07 10.32 -15.20
N VAL A 23 -2.58 9.10 -15.41
CA VAL A 23 -3.85 8.87 -16.12
C VAL A 23 -5.04 9.34 -15.29
N GLY A 24 -5.05 9.03 -13.99
CA GLY A 24 -6.17 9.32 -13.10
C GLY A 24 -6.22 10.79 -12.65
N PHE A 25 -5.09 11.40 -12.39
CA PHE A 25 -5.00 12.71 -11.72
C PHE A 25 -4.23 13.75 -12.53
N LYS A 26 -3.74 13.41 -13.73
CA LYS A 26 -2.97 14.29 -14.64
C LYS A 26 -1.71 14.86 -14.00
N VAL A 27 -1.15 14.20 -12.98
CA VAL A 27 0.11 14.59 -12.37
C VAL A 27 1.27 14.12 -13.26
N ALA A 28 2.19 15.01 -13.60
CA ALA A 28 3.29 14.67 -14.48
C ALA A 28 4.20 13.58 -13.86
N PHE A 29 4.78 12.73 -14.70
CA PHE A 29 5.67 11.65 -14.26
C PHE A 29 6.83 12.15 -13.39
N LEU A 30 7.43 13.29 -13.79
CA LEU A 30 8.53 13.90 -13.05
C LEU A 30 8.10 14.40 -11.66
N ASP A 31 6.88 14.91 -11.53
CA ASP A 31 6.36 15.38 -10.25
C ASP A 31 6.04 14.22 -9.29
N SER A 32 5.64 13.07 -9.83
CA SER A 32 5.36 11.85 -9.06
C SER A 32 6.64 11.13 -8.61
N LEU A 33 7.77 11.36 -9.28
CA LEU A 33 9.01 10.62 -9.09
C LEU A 33 9.57 10.72 -7.66
N PRO A 34 9.65 11.89 -7.01
CA PRO A 34 10.14 11.99 -5.63
C PRO A 34 9.29 11.18 -4.66
N GLY A 35 7.96 11.24 -4.81
CA GLY A 35 7.04 10.49 -3.95
C GLY A 35 7.16 8.98 -4.12
N VAL A 36 7.26 8.50 -5.36
CA VAL A 36 7.47 7.07 -5.65
C VAL A 36 8.82 6.60 -5.12
N CYS A 37 9.89 7.40 -5.24
CA CYS A 37 11.19 7.07 -4.66
C CYS A 37 11.13 6.95 -3.13
N VAL A 38 10.45 7.86 -2.45
CA VAL A 38 10.25 7.81 -0.99
C VAL A 38 9.51 6.53 -0.61
N LEU A 39 8.41 6.19 -1.28
CA LEU A 39 7.66 4.95 -1.03
C LEU A 39 8.51 3.70 -1.27
N LEU A 40 9.34 3.70 -2.32
CA LEU A 40 10.26 2.61 -2.63
C LEU A 40 11.31 2.43 -1.53
N VAL A 41 11.92 3.51 -1.07
CA VAL A 41 12.92 3.48 0.02
C VAL A 41 12.29 2.96 1.32
N ILE A 42 11.11 3.46 1.70
CA ILE A 42 10.38 2.98 2.87
C ILE A 42 10.08 1.48 2.75
N SER A 43 9.63 1.03 1.58
CA SER A 43 9.34 -0.38 1.33
C SER A 43 10.59 -1.25 1.42
N CYS A 44 11.71 -0.81 0.85
CA CYS A 44 13.00 -1.52 0.94
C CYS A 44 13.47 -1.65 2.39
N ILE A 45 13.42 -0.56 3.17
CA ILE A 45 13.80 -0.57 4.59
C ILE A 45 12.87 -1.50 5.37
N GLY A 46 11.55 -1.44 5.15
CA GLY A 46 10.59 -2.31 5.80
C GLY A 46 10.84 -3.80 5.54
N VAL A 47 11.17 -4.15 4.30
CA VAL A 47 11.54 -5.52 3.91
C VAL A 47 12.84 -5.97 4.59
N VAL A 48 13.84 -5.12 4.65
CA VAL A 48 15.11 -5.41 5.35
C VAL A 48 14.85 -5.62 6.85
N LEU A 49 14.09 -4.71 7.47
CA LEU A 49 13.73 -4.80 8.89
C LEU A 49 12.97 -6.10 9.21
N SER A 50 12.04 -6.50 8.36
CA SER A 50 11.27 -7.75 8.56
C SER A 50 12.13 -9.01 8.57
N LYS A 51 13.37 -8.94 8.04
CA LYS A 51 14.31 -10.04 8.05
C LYS A 51 15.29 -10.00 9.23
N ILE A 52 15.61 -8.79 9.70
CA ILE A 52 16.54 -8.61 10.84
C ILE A 52 15.83 -8.86 12.15
N ILE A 53 14.58 -8.44 12.26
CA ILE A 53 13.82 -8.53 13.50
C ILE A 53 13.01 -9.84 13.49
N PRO A 54 13.24 -10.77 14.45
CA PRO A 54 12.58 -12.08 14.49
C PRO A 54 11.14 -12.03 15.02
N LEU A 55 10.45 -10.92 14.84
CA LEU A 55 9.03 -10.79 15.19
C LEU A 55 8.19 -11.32 14.03
N LYS A 56 7.19 -12.14 14.31
CA LYS A 56 6.26 -12.72 13.33
C LYS A 56 5.21 -11.69 12.89
N LEU A 57 5.64 -10.47 12.50
CA LEU A 57 4.78 -9.44 11.97
C LEU A 57 4.76 -9.49 10.43
N PRO A 58 3.65 -9.14 9.79
CA PRO A 58 3.60 -9.01 8.34
C PRO A 58 4.51 -7.86 7.88
N ILE A 59 5.12 -8.01 6.70
CA ILE A 59 6.05 -7.01 6.11
C ILE A 59 5.43 -5.61 6.07
N VAL A 60 4.13 -5.54 5.81
CA VAL A 60 3.37 -4.28 5.77
C VAL A 60 3.46 -3.50 7.09
N ALA A 61 3.45 -4.20 8.24
CA ALA A 61 3.58 -3.54 9.55
C ALA A 61 4.94 -2.85 9.70
N TYR A 62 6.02 -3.49 9.25
CA TYR A 62 7.35 -2.86 9.25
C TYR A 62 7.41 -1.63 8.33
N CYS A 63 6.84 -1.73 7.13
CA CYS A 63 6.77 -0.59 6.21
C CYS A 63 5.97 0.57 6.81
N SER A 64 4.84 0.28 7.49
CA SER A 64 4.02 1.29 8.16
C SER A 64 4.77 1.98 9.30
N ILE A 65 5.47 1.22 10.14
CA ILE A 65 6.29 1.78 11.23
C ILE A 65 7.39 2.67 10.67
N VAL A 66 8.12 2.22 9.64
CA VAL A 66 9.17 3.02 9.00
C VAL A 66 8.60 4.29 8.40
N GLY A 67 7.45 4.21 7.70
CA GLY A 67 6.77 5.35 7.13
C GLY A 67 6.34 6.38 8.17
N LEU A 68 5.75 5.91 9.28
CA LEU A 68 5.34 6.77 10.40
C LEU A 68 6.53 7.45 11.06
N LEU A 69 7.62 6.73 11.29
CA LEU A 69 8.85 7.31 11.87
C LEU A 69 9.49 8.33 10.93
N ALA A 70 9.50 8.07 9.62
CA ALA A 70 10.02 9.00 8.62
C ALA A 70 9.17 10.28 8.51
N ALA A 71 7.85 10.17 8.64
CA ALA A 71 6.92 11.29 8.58
C ALA A 71 6.69 11.99 9.93
N CYS A 72 7.25 11.45 11.03
CA CYS A 72 7.10 12.03 12.36
C CYS A 72 7.72 13.43 12.41
N PRO A 73 7.08 14.43 13.07
CA PRO A 73 7.61 15.80 13.21
C PRO A 73 8.99 15.89 13.85
N ILE A 74 9.40 14.85 14.59
CA ILE A 74 10.73 14.75 15.23
C ILE A 74 11.82 14.42 14.20
N SER A 75 11.44 13.83 13.07
CA SER A 75 12.38 13.45 12.02
C SER A 75 12.83 14.68 11.20
N PRO A 76 14.15 14.90 11.00
CA PRO A 76 14.64 16.02 10.19
C PRO A 76 14.23 15.93 8.71
N ILE A 77 13.81 14.77 8.25
CA ILE A 77 13.39 14.53 6.86
C ILE A 77 11.87 14.53 6.68
N SER A 78 11.09 14.76 7.75
CA SER A 78 9.62 14.66 7.72
C SER A 78 8.99 15.57 6.66
N SER A 79 9.44 16.83 6.57
CA SER A 79 8.93 17.79 5.58
C SER A 79 9.10 17.30 4.15
N PHE A 80 10.29 16.79 3.82
CA PHE A 80 10.58 16.23 2.49
C PHE A 80 9.74 14.99 2.19
N VAL A 81 9.59 14.08 3.17
CA VAL A 81 8.80 12.85 3.03
C VAL A 81 7.34 13.17 2.79
N ILE A 82 6.77 14.08 3.61
CA ILE A 82 5.35 14.48 3.51
C ILE A 82 5.10 15.22 2.19
N GLU A 83 5.93 16.19 1.84
CA GLU A 83 5.79 16.94 0.59
C GLU A 83 5.88 16.03 -0.64
N SER A 84 6.84 15.12 -0.65
CA SER A 84 7.02 14.16 -1.73
C SER A 84 5.84 13.17 -1.82
N ALA A 85 5.36 12.66 -0.69
CA ALA A 85 4.23 11.75 -0.64
C ALA A 85 2.93 12.42 -1.12
N ASN A 86 2.72 13.69 -0.79
CA ASN A 86 1.54 14.46 -1.20
C ASN A 86 1.44 14.68 -2.73
N LYS A 87 2.54 14.52 -3.46
CA LYS A 87 2.52 14.56 -4.94
C LYS A 87 1.91 13.30 -5.57
N ILE A 88 1.74 12.23 -4.78
CA ILE A 88 1.06 11.02 -5.21
C ILE A 88 -0.35 11.04 -4.63
N ASN A 89 -1.34 11.00 -5.52
CA ASN A 89 -2.71 10.84 -5.04
C ASN A 89 -2.87 9.46 -4.39
N PHE A 90 -3.47 9.43 -3.21
CA PHE A 90 -3.68 8.20 -2.42
C PHE A 90 -4.39 7.09 -3.21
N THR A 91 -5.24 7.44 -4.16
CA THR A 91 -5.98 6.48 -4.99
C THR A 91 -5.08 5.77 -6.01
N ALA A 92 -3.95 6.36 -6.41
CA ALA A 92 -3.06 5.74 -7.40
C ALA A 92 -2.44 4.42 -6.89
N PRO A 93 -1.83 4.34 -5.69
CA PRO A 93 -1.41 3.07 -5.10
C PRO A 93 -2.56 2.07 -4.91
N LEU A 94 -3.75 2.53 -4.50
CA LEU A 94 -4.92 1.67 -4.34
C LEU A 94 -5.36 1.05 -5.66
N THR A 95 -5.28 1.78 -6.76
CA THR A 95 -5.59 1.25 -8.11
C THR A 95 -4.66 0.09 -8.46
N MET A 96 -3.36 0.20 -8.14
CA MET A 96 -2.40 -0.88 -8.35
C MET A 96 -2.69 -2.10 -7.48
N VAL A 97 -3.02 -1.89 -6.20
CA VAL A 97 -3.44 -2.99 -5.29
C VAL A 97 -4.67 -3.69 -5.84
N GLY A 98 -5.66 -2.92 -6.31
CA GLY A 98 -6.88 -3.46 -6.93
C GLY A 98 -6.59 -4.28 -8.20
N ALA A 99 -5.67 -3.81 -9.05
CA ALA A 99 -5.25 -4.54 -10.25
C ALA A 99 -4.58 -5.88 -9.90
N PHE A 100 -3.64 -5.89 -8.96
CA PHE A 100 -3.00 -7.12 -8.52
C PHE A 100 -3.98 -8.09 -7.85
N ALA A 101 -4.90 -7.58 -7.04
CA ALA A 101 -5.97 -8.37 -6.45
C ALA A 101 -6.86 -8.99 -7.53
N GLY A 102 -7.24 -8.21 -8.55
CA GLY A 102 -8.02 -8.69 -9.69
C GLY A 102 -7.33 -9.80 -10.46
N ILE A 103 -6.03 -9.67 -10.74
CA ILE A 103 -5.23 -10.72 -11.40
C ILE A 103 -5.18 -11.99 -10.53
N SER A 104 -4.98 -11.84 -9.23
CA SER A 104 -4.94 -12.97 -8.29
C SER A 104 -6.26 -13.72 -8.23
N ILE A 105 -7.39 -13.00 -8.19
CA ILE A 105 -8.73 -13.58 -8.22
C ILE A 105 -8.98 -14.26 -9.58
N GLY A 106 -8.47 -13.68 -10.68
CA GLY A 106 -8.58 -14.24 -12.02
C GLY A 106 -8.00 -15.65 -12.13
N ASN A 107 -6.91 -15.92 -11.45
CA ASN A 107 -6.29 -17.24 -11.40
C ASN A 107 -7.11 -18.28 -10.60
N GLU A 108 -7.92 -17.82 -9.64
CA GLU A 108 -8.71 -18.64 -8.70
C GLU A 108 -10.23 -18.54 -8.97
N ILE A 109 -10.63 -18.08 -10.15
CA ILE A 109 -12.05 -17.80 -10.51
C ILE A 109 -12.96 -18.99 -10.23
N LYS A 110 -12.50 -20.23 -10.50
CA LYS A 110 -13.29 -21.43 -10.25
C LYS A 110 -13.53 -21.68 -8.76
N ALA A 111 -12.51 -21.46 -7.93
CA ALA A 111 -12.62 -21.56 -6.47
C ALA A 111 -13.52 -20.46 -5.91
N PHE A 112 -13.36 -19.23 -6.43
CA PHE A 112 -14.18 -18.08 -6.08
C PHE A 112 -15.67 -18.30 -6.44
N ALA A 113 -15.96 -18.75 -7.64
CA ALA A 113 -17.33 -19.06 -8.09
C ALA A 113 -17.98 -20.16 -7.26
N LYS A 114 -17.21 -21.16 -6.81
CA LYS A 114 -17.70 -22.24 -5.94
C LYS A 114 -18.12 -21.75 -4.54
N GLN A 115 -17.48 -20.70 -4.04
CA GLN A 115 -17.86 -20.06 -2.76
C GLN A 115 -19.09 -19.15 -2.90
N GLY A 116 -19.35 -18.67 -4.12
CA GLY A 116 -20.57 -17.98 -4.53
C GLY A 116 -21.01 -16.85 -3.60
N TRP A 117 -22.29 -16.83 -3.26
CA TRP A 117 -22.92 -15.78 -2.48
C TRP A 117 -22.37 -15.63 -1.05
N LYS A 118 -21.74 -16.67 -0.48
CA LYS A 118 -21.10 -16.60 0.84
C LYS A 118 -20.01 -15.55 0.89
N MET A 119 -19.26 -15.37 -0.22
CA MET A 119 -18.24 -14.33 -0.32
C MET A 119 -18.81 -12.93 -0.28
N ILE A 120 -20.01 -12.73 -0.84
CA ILE A 120 -20.71 -11.44 -0.80
C ILE A 120 -21.08 -11.08 0.64
N ILE A 121 -21.62 -12.04 1.39
CA ILE A 121 -21.98 -11.82 2.81
C ILE A 121 -20.71 -11.51 3.62
N ILE A 122 -19.64 -12.28 3.42
CA ILE A 122 -18.38 -12.04 4.12
C ILE A 122 -17.83 -10.64 3.79
N ALA A 123 -17.86 -10.24 2.52
CA ALA A 123 -17.40 -8.93 2.10
C ALA A 123 -18.21 -7.81 2.77
N LEU A 124 -19.55 -7.92 2.79
CA LEU A 124 -20.42 -6.95 3.45
C LEU A 124 -20.18 -6.89 4.96
N LEU A 125 -20.01 -8.03 5.63
CA LEU A 125 -19.71 -8.08 7.06
C LEU A 125 -18.35 -7.45 7.38
N VAL A 126 -17.32 -7.74 6.57
CA VAL A 126 -15.98 -7.17 6.74
C VAL A 126 -16.01 -5.67 6.52
N MET A 127 -16.63 -5.19 5.44
CA MET A 127 -16.74 -3.74 5.17
C MET A 127 -17.50 -3.02 6.27
N THR A 128 -18.64 -3.56 6.71
CA THR A 128 -19.44 -3.01 7.79
C THR A 128 -18.66 -3.00 9.10
N GLY A 129 -18.03 -4.12 9.45
CA GLY A 129 -17.22 -4.23 10.66
C GLY A 129 -16.03 -3.26 10.68
N THR A 130 -15.34 -3.13 9.56
CA THR A 130 -14.20 -2.18 9.42
C THR A 130 -14.69 -0.73 9.54
N PHE A 131 -15.79 -0.38 8.88
CA PHE A 131 -16.34 0.97 8.93
C PHE A 131 -16.81 1.34 10.33
N PHE A 132 -17.68 0.52 10.93
CA PHE A 132 -18.17 0.78 12.29
C PHE A 132 -17.06 0.70 13.33
N GLY A 133 -16.14 -0.26 13.21
CA GLY A 133 -15.00 -0.38 14.11
C GLY A 133 -14.10 0.85 14.08
N SER A 134 -13.76 1.32 12.91
CA SER A 134 -12.94 2.53 12.76
C SER A 134 -13.67 3.79 13.25
N ALA A 135 -14.98 3.91 12.96
CA ALA A 135 -15.79 5.02 13.43
C ALA A 135 -15.91 5.07 14.96
N LEU A 136 -16.11 3.90 15.61
CA LEU A 136 -16.14 3.81 17.07
C LEU A 136 -14.80 4.22 17.69
N VAL A 137 -13.70 3.70 17.17
CA VAL A 137 -12.36 4.07 17.65
C VAL A 137 -12.11 5.56 17.48
N ALA A 138 -12.44 6.12 16.32
CA ALA A 138 -12.30 7.56 16.07
C ALA A 138 -13.14 8.40 17.05
N ASN A 139 -14.39 7.99 17.31
CA ASN A 139 -15.29 8.69 18.24
C ASN A 139 -14.84 8.62 19.71
N VAL A 140 -14.05 7.62 20.08
CA VAL A 140 -13.52 7.50 21.45
C VAL A 140 -12.21 8.29 21.62
N ILE A 141 -11.42 8.46 20.54
CA ILE A 141 -10.09 9.10 20.59
C ILE A 141 -10.18 10.60 20.30
N LEU A 142 -11.10 11.03 19.44
CA LEU A 142 -11.35 12.42 19.06
C LEU A 142 -12.42 13.07 19.95
#